data_4898f7c86a37485387b8a1669c4224c5
#
_entry.id   4898f7c86a37485387b8a1669c4224c5
#
_cell.length_a   1.000
_cell.length_b   1.000
_cell.length_c   1.000
_cell.angle_alpha   90.00
_cell.angle_beta   90.00
_cell.angle_gamma   90.00
#
_symmetry.space_group_name_H-M   'P 1'
#
loop_
_entity.id
_entity.type
_entity.pdbx_description
1 polymer ?
#
loop_
_entity_poly.entity_id
_entity_poly.type
_entity_poly.pdbx_seq_one_letter_code
_entity_poly.pdbx_strand_id
1 'polypeptide(L)'
;GASGQIKEWYNETTLNTDENGNQMGQGYGHRHISHMLGLYPGDLIAQSDEWLAAAKVSMQNRTDETTGWAMAQRVATWARLAEGDKAYDVLSKMVTSGKIMTNLWDTHAPFQIDGNFGYTAAVAEMLVQSNMGHIDLMPAVPKAWGTGNVKGLLARGNFAVDMAWADNKLTEASIHSNNGGEAVVQYANLSLATVKDSDGNLVEITPVTSDRISFNTEAGKTYTITAIPDNTLAAAPTGLKVTKIKDGETVLTWDAVKARTEVSYNVYR
;
A
#
# COMPACT_ATOMS: atom_id res chain seq x y z
N GLY A 1 5.84 22.84 -5.71
CA GLY A 1 5.36 24.11 -6.25
C GLY A 1 4.40 24.81 -5.31
N ALA A 2 3.97 26.01 -5.65
CA ALA A 2 3.12 26.84 -4.78
C ALA A 2 1.71 26.26 -4.53
N SER A 3 1.24 25.36 -5.39
CA SER A 3 -0.01 24.60 -5.18
C SER A 3 0.18 23.32 -4.36
N GLY A 4 1.37 23.10 -3.80
CA GLY A 4 1.71 21.88 -3.07
C GLY A 4 2.07 20.69 -3.94
N GLN A 5 2.23 20.85 -5.25
CA GLN A 5 2.53 19.77 -6.20
C GLN A 5 4.03 19.45 -6.29
N ILE A 6 4.36 18.23 -6.75
CA ILE A 6 5.67 17.93 -7.35
C ILE A 6 5.75 18.68 -8.68
N LYS A 7 6.82 19.46 -8.87
CA LYS A 7 7.04 20.20 -10.12
C LYS A 7 7.49 19.26 -11.24
N GLU A 8 6.91 19.41 -12.42
CA GLU A 8 7.41 18.75 -13.62
C GLU A 8 8.52 19.57 -14.29
N TRP A 9 8.43 20.88 -14.19
CA TRP A 9 9.35 21.82 -14.83
C TRP A 9 10.04 22.71 -13.79
N TYR A 10 11.28 23.07 -14.05
CA TYR A 10 12.06 23.90 -13.12
C TYR A 10 11.34 25.22 -12.78
N ASN A 11 10.81 25.91 -13.79
CA ASN A 11 10.14 27.21 -13.65
C ASN A 11 8.64 27.09 -13.29
N GLU A 12 8.12 25.89 -13.09
CA GLU A 12 6.73 25.71 -12.65
C GLU A 12 6.55 26.30 -11.25
N THR A 13 5.55 27.15 -11.09
CA THR A 13 5.20 27.75 -9.78
C THR A 13 3.92 27.16 -9.23
N THR A 14 2.87 27.13 -10.03
CA THR A 14 1.61 26.45 -9.74
C THR A 14 1.39 25.34 -10.78
N LEU A 15 0.36 24.56 -10.60
CA LEU A 15 0.07 23.40 -11.47
C LEU A 15 0.16 23.75 -12.96
N ASN A 16 1.19 23.24 -13.63
CA ASN A 16 1.48 23.40 -15.05
C ASN A 16 1.60 24.87 -15.54
N THR A 17 1.89 25.82 -14.66
CA THR A 17 2.11 27.22 -15.05
C THR A 17 3.38 27.81 -14.43
N ASP A 18 3.98 28.77 -15.12
CA ASP A 18 5.10 29.58 -14.61
C ASP A 18 4.62 30.73 -13.68
N GLU A 19 5.52 31.56 -13.22
CA GLU A 19 5.24 32.71 -12.38
C GLU A 19 4.34 33.78 -13.04
N ASN A 20 4.29 33.82 -14.37
CA ASN A 20 3.49 34.73 -15.15
C ASN A 20 2.12 34.14 -15.55
N GLY A 21 1.82 32.91 -15.12
CA GLY A 21 0.61 32.20 -15.46
C GLY A 21 0.61 31.57 -16.85
N ASN A 22 1.77 31.50 -17.53
CA ASN A 22 1.84 30.84 -18.83
C ASN A 22 1.85 29.32 -18.64
N GLN A 23 1.08 28.61 -19.46
CA GLN A 23 1.07 27.18 -19.45
C GLN A 23 2.44 26.60 -19.80
N MET A 24 2.91 25.66 -19.00
CA MET A 24 4.14 24.92 -19.22
C MET A 24 3.85 23.55 -19.87
N GLY A 25 4.71 23.18 -20.81
CA GLY A 25 4.56 21.92 -21.53
C GLY A 25 3.19 21.81 -22.23
N GLN A 26 2.59 20.60 -22.14
CA GLN A 26 1.27 20.34 -22.74
C GLN A 26 0.12 20.42 -21.70
N GLY A 27 0.41 20.90 -20.49
CA GLY A 27 -0.56 21.14 -19.43
C GLY A 27 -1.20 19.85 -18.90
N TYR A 28 -2.37 20.06 -18.31
CA TYR A 28 -3.19 19.11 -17.58
C TYR A 28 -3.53 17.79 -18.27
N GLY A 29 -3.92 17.81 -19.58
CA GLY A 29 -4.29 16.62 -20.34
C GLY A 29 -3.10 15.83 -20.91
N HIS A 30 -1.86 16.21 -20.54
CA HIS A 30 -0.70 15.53 -21.07
C HIS A 30 -0.64 14.07 -20.64
N ARG A 31 -0.38 13.18 -21.58
CA ARG A 31 -0.31 11.74 -21.30
C ARG A 31 0.89 11.34 -20.45
N HIS A 32 1.99 12.08 -20.48
CA HIS A 32 3.17 11.82 -19.66
C HIS A 32 3.02 12.40 -18.25
N ILE A 33 3.59 11.69 -17.25
CA ILE A 33 3.72 12.09 -15.87
C ILE A 33 5.17 11.93 -15.40
N SER A 34 6.11 12.52 -16.14
CA SER A 34 7.56 12.34 -15.94
C SER A 34 8.05 12.69 -14.54
N HIS A 35 7.43 13.67 -13.88
CA HIS A 35 7.72 14.03 -12.50
C HIS A 35 7.33 12.95 -11.47
N MET A 36 6.53 11.96 -11.86
CA MET A 36 6.15 10.82 -11.02
C MET A 36 7.10 9.63 -11.13
N LEU A 37 8.10 9.66 -12.00
CA LEU A 37 9.08 8.59 -12.13
C LEU A 37 9.85 8.31 -10.83
N GLY A 38 10.01 9.33 -9.99
CA GLY A 38 10.58 9.19 -8.65
C GLY A 38 9.68 8.47 -7.65
N LEU A 39 8.41 8.22 -8.00
CA LEU A 39 7.46 7.42 -7.22
C LEU A 39 7.28 6.02 -7.82
N TYR A 40 7.08 5.96 -9.14
CA TYR A 40 6.97 4.71 -9.89
C TYR A 40 7.61 4.85 -11.27
N PRO A 41 8.54 3.96 -11.63
CA PRO A 41 9.02 2.77 -10.91
C PRO A 41 10.05 3.05 -9.80
N GLY A 42 10.47 4.30 -9.62
CA GLY A 42 11.36 4.70 -8.54
C GLY A 42 10.71 4.64 -7.16
N ASP A 43 11.46 5.10 -6.16
CA ASP A 43 11.07 5.09 -4.74
C ASP A 43 11.47 6.36 -3.98
N LEU A 44 12.11 7.31 -4.66
CA LEU A 44 12.61 8.53 -4.03
C LEU A 44 11.50 9.36 -3.36
N ILE A 45 10.35 9.51 -4.05
CA ILE A 45 9.21 10.26 -3.53
C ILE A 45 8.57 9.53 -2.33
N ALA A 46 8.61 8.20 -2.31
CA ALA A 46 8.06 7.40 -1.22
C ALA A 46 8.82 7.53 0.11
N GLN A 47 9.99 8.16 0.11
CA GLN A 47 10.81 8.36 1.30
C GLN A 47 10.36 9.55 2.18
N SER A 48 9.34 10.31 1.74
CA SER A 48 8.86 11.49 2.46
C SER A 48 7.34 11.62 2.37
N ASP A 49 6.68 11.75 3.51
CA ASP A 49 5.23 11.98 3.57
C ASP A 49 4.84 13.30 2.88
N GLU A 50 5.68 14.33 2.98
CA GLU A 50 5.49 15.60 2.29
C GLU A 50 5.51 15.42 0.77
N TRP A 51 6.45 14.62 0.26
CA TRP A 51 6.55 14.35 -1.17
C TRP A 51 5.42 13.45 -1.66
N LEU A 52 4.98 12.48 -0.86
CA LEU A 52 3.79 11.68 -1.17
C LEU A 52 2.53 12.55 -1.25
N ALA A 53 2.35 13.48 -0.31
CA ALA A 53 1.24 14.43 -0.35
C ALA A 53 1.31 15.32 -1.60
N ALA A 54 2.50 15.82 -1.95
CA ALA A 54 2.71 16.62 -3.14
C ALA A 54 2.49 15.83 -4.45
N ALA A 55 2.86 14.56 -4.48
CA ALA A 55 2.57 13.67 -5.59
C ALA A 55 1.07 13.44 -5.78
N LYS A 56 0.29 13.31 -4.70
CA LYS A 56 -1.18 13.26 -4.77
C LYS A 56 -1.76 14.50 -5.43
N VAL A 57 -1.28 15.70 -5.04
CA VAL A 57 -1.72 16.96 -5.66
C VAL A 57 -1.41 16.96 -7.15
N SER A 58 -0.22 16.53 -7.55
CA SER A 58 0.14 16.42 -8.98
C SER A 58 -0.76 15.45 -9.73
N MET A 59 -1.01 14.27 -9.18
CA MET A 59 -1.83 13.24 -9.81
C MET A 59 -3.32 13.64 -9.93
N GLN A 60 -3.87 14.32 -8.91
CA GLN A 60 -5.24 14.84 -8.94
C GLN A 60 -5.47 15.87 -10.04
N ASN A 61 -4.41 16.49 -10.50
CA ASN A 61 -4.42 17.50 -11.55
C ASN A 61 -4.08 16.96 -12.94
N ARG A 62 -3.93 15.65 -13.10
CA ARG A 62 -3.79 15.00 -14.40
C ARG A 62 -5.07 14.26 -14.73
N THR A 63 -5.45 14.28 -16.02
CA THR A 63 -6.60 13.49 -16.48
C THR A 63 -6.31 12.01 -16.35
N ASP A 64 -7.26 11.23 -15.84
CA ASP A 64 -7.14 9.78 -15.73
C ASP A 64 -7.28 9.09 -17.10
N GLU A 65 -8.13 9.62 -17.98
CA GLU A 65 -8.36 9.04 -19.30
C GLU A 65 -7.39 9.62 -20.33
N THR A 66 -6.56 8.73 -20.88
CA THR A 66 -5.52 9.06 -21.85
C THR A 66 -5.18 7.82 -22.69
N THR A 67 -3.95 7.70 -23.19
CA THR A 67 -3.48 6.49 -23.90
C THR A 67 -3.37 5.30 -22.94
N GLY A 68 -3.53 4.07 -23.44
CA GLY A 68 -3.56 2.88 -22.61
C GLY A 68 -2.31 2.72 -21.73
N TRP A 69 -1.11 2.82 -22.29
CA TRP A 69 0.13 2.73 -21.51
C TRP A 69 0.24 3.83 -20.42
N ALA A 70 -0.23 5.03 -20.74
CA ALA A 70 -0.19 6.14 -19.77
C ALA A 70 -1.22 5.96 -18.65
N MET A 71 -2.36 5.33 -18.94
CA MET A 71 -3.33 4.92 -17.92
C MET A 71 -2.74 3.83 -17.02
N ALA A 72 -2.08 2.82 -17.59
CA ALA A 72 -1.41 1.78 -16.80
C ALA A 72 -0.34 2.37 -15.84
N GLN A 73 0.45 3.35 -16.31
CA GLN A 73 1.39 4.08 -15.46
C GLN A 73 0.67 4.82 -14.32
N ARG A 74 -0.49 5.43 -14.58
CA ARG A 74 -1.30 6.09 -13.53
C ARG A 74 -1.83 5.11 -12.50
N VAL A 75 -2.28 3.93 -12.92
CA VAL A 75 -2.71 2.88 -11.97
C VAL A 75 -1.58 2.54 -11.01
N ALA A 76 -0.38 2.27 -11.53
CA ALA A 76 0.78 1.96 -10.69
C ALA A 76 1.18 3.13 -9.77
N THR A 77 1.09 4.36 -10.27
CA THR A 77 1.38 5.56 -9.47
C THR A 77 0.36 5.74 -8.34
N TRP A 78 -0.94 5.55 -8.60
CA TRP A 78 -1.98 5.58 -7.57
C TRP A 78 -1.82 4.43 -6.57
N ALA A 79 -1.40 3.23 -7.02
CA ALA A 79 -1.08 2.13 -6.12
C ALA A 79 0.07 2.48 -5.16
N ARG A 80 1.13 3.15 -5.64
CA ARG A 80 2.25 3.64 -4.81
C ARG A 80 1.85 4.77 -3.85
N LEU A 81 0.76 5.46 -4.11
CA LEU A 81 0.15 6.44 -3.22
C LEU A 81 -0.86 5.82 -2.23
N ALA A 82 -0.99 4.49 -2.22
CA ALA A 82 -1.97 3.74 -1.42
C ALA A 82 -3.44 4.15 -1.71
N GLU A 83 -3.71 4.66 -2.92
CA GLU A 83 -5.04 5.11 -3.36
C GLU A 83 -5.71 4.00 -4.21
N GLY A 84 -6.05 2.87 -3.56
CA GLY A 84 -6.56 1.68 -4.24
C GLY A 84 -7.85 1.91 -5.04
N ASP A 85 -8.80 2.67 -4.50
CA ASP A 85 -10.05 3.00 -5.22
C ASP A 85 -9.75 3.86 -6.47
N LYS A 86 -8.80 4.80 -6.40
CA LYS A 86 -8.34 5.60 -7.54
C LYS A 86 -7.64 4.75 -8.60
N ALA A 87 -6.75 3.86 -8.17
CA ALA A 87 -6.09 2.92 -9.05
C ALA A 87 -7.11 2.05 -9.79
N TYR A 88 -8.11 1.54 -9.08
CA TYR A 88 -9.17 0.72 -9.65
C TYR A 88 -10.07 1.49 -10.63
N ASP A 89 -10.39 2.76 -10.35
CA ASP A 89 -11.15 3.61 -11.26
C ASP A 89 -10.45 3.74 -12.61
N VAL A 90 -9.13 4.02 -12.60
CA VAL A 90 -8.34 4.14 -13.84
C VAL A 90 -8.21 2.77 -14.53
N LEU A 91 -7.97 1.70 -13.78
CA LEU A 91 -7.88 0.33 -14.28
C LEU A 91 -9.18 -0.06 -15.01
N SER A 92 -10.33 0.22 -14.40
CA SER A 92 -11.65 -0.04 -14.98
C SER A 92 -11.90 0.77 -16.25
N LYS A 93 -11.46 2.04 -16.26
CA LYS A 93 -11.56 2.91 -17.44
C LYS A 93 -10.73 2.39 -18.61
N MET A 94 -9.57 1.76 -18.39
CA MET A 94 -8.79 1.15 -19.47
C MET A 94 -9.60 0.14 -20.28
N VAL A 95 -10.45 -0.63 -19.60
CA VAL A 95 -11.34 -1.62 -20.25
C VAL A 95 -12.56 -0.94 -20.85
N THR A 96 -13.28 -0.10 -20.09
CA THR A 96 -14.56 0.47 -20.48
C THR A 96 -14.45 1.56 -21.56
N SER A 97 -13.31 2.25 -21.65
CA SER A 97 -13.04 3.24 -22.69
C SER A 97 -12.35 2.64 -23.94
N GLY A 98 -12.24 1.31 -24.01
CA GLY A 98 -11.68 0.61 -25.18
C GLY A 98 -10.17 0.75 -25.34
N LYS A 99 -9.43 1.04 -24.24
CA LYS A 99 -7.96 1.02 -24.26
C LYS A 99 -7.41 -0.40 -24.20
N ILE A 100 -8.19 -1.34 -23.70
CA ILE A 100 -7.94 -2.77 -23.82
C ILE A 100 -9.00 -3.34 -24.78
N MET A 101 -8.58 -3.90 -25.88
CA MET A 101 -9.45 -4.49 -26.89
C MET A 101 -9.95 -5.87 -26.45
N THR A 102 -10.94 -6.41 -27.18
CA THR A 102 -11.49 -7.76 -26.88
C THR A 102 -10.49 -8.89 -27.02
N ASN A 103 -9.42 -8.69 -27.80
CA ASN A 103 -8.28 -9.60 -27.87
C ASN A 103 -7.21 -9.33 -26.79
N LEU A 104 -7.53 -8.49 -25.81
CA LEU A 104 -6.69 -8.05 -24.70
C LEU A 104 -5.49 -7.17 -25.07
N TRP A 105 -5.40 -6.69 -26.29
CA TRP A 105 -4.34 -5.77 -26.70
C TRP A 105 -4.65 -4.34 -26.23
N ASP A 106 -3.62 -3.66 -25.76
CA ASP A 106 -3.67 -2.21 -25.52
C ASP A 106 -3.81 -1.43 -26.81
N THR A 107 -4.51 -0.31 -26.75
CA THR A 107 -4.67 0.57 -27.91
C THR A 107 -3.99 1.91 -27.73
N HIS A 108 -3.13 2.21 -28.69
CA HIS A 108 -2.63 3.52 -28.95
C HIS A 108 -2.34 3.57 -30.43
N ALA A 109 -2.89 3.97 -31.37
CA ALA A 109 -2.59 3.79 -32.80
C ALA A 109 -1.13 4.15 -33.15
N PRO A 110 -0.19 3.20 -33.36
CA PRO A 110 -0.37 1.75 -33.36
C PRO A 110 -0.38 1.12 -31.96
N PHE A 111 -0.61 -0.19 -31.88
CA PHE A 111 -0.50 -1.01 -30.67
C PHE A 111 0.83 -0.80 -29.93
N GLN A 112 0.77 -0.73 -28.62
CA GLN A 112 1.94 -0.60 -27.74
C GLN A 112 1.80 -1.59 -26.57
N ILE A 113 2.71 -2.58 -26.52
CA ILE A 113 2.70 -3.66 -25.51
C ILE A 113 2.91 -3.16 -24.07
N ASP A 114 3.52 -2.00 -23.92
CA ASP A 114 3.78 -1.36 -22.64
C ASP A 114 2.49 -1.09 -21.84
N GLY A 115 1.37 -0.84 -22.50
CA GLY A 115 0.07 -0.77 -21.83
C GLY A 115 -0.37 -2.10 -21.22
N ASN A 116 -0.12 -3.22 -21.91
CA ASN A 116 -0.41 -4.56 -21.42
C ASN A 116 0.48 -4.93 -20.23
N PHE A 117 1.78 -4.72 -20.33
CA PHE A 117 2.72 -5.00 -19.25
C PHE A 117 2.48 -4.09 -18.06
N GLY A 118 2.24 -2.81 -18.32
CA GLY A 118 1.91 -1.85 -17.28
C GLY A 118 0.61 -2.18 -16.54
N TYR A 119 -0.42 -2.67 -17.25
CA TYR A 119 -1.69 -3.10 -16.64
C TYR A 119 -1.45 -4.21 -15.61
N THR A 120 -0.76 -5.27 -16.01
CA THR A 120 -0.50 -6.42 -15.12
C THR A 120 0.46 -6.07 -13.97
N ALA A 121 1.50 -5.28 -14.25
CA ALA A 121 2.43 -4.80 -13.24
C ALA A 121 1.73 -3.90 -12.21
N ALA A 122 0.83 -3.02 -12.66
CA ALA A 122 0.07 -2.14 -11.78
C ALA A 122 -0.89 -2.92 -10.85
N VAL A 123 -1.53 -3.98 -11.35
CA VAL A 123 -2.35 -4.87 -10.50
C VAL A 123 -1.48 -5.55 -9.45
N ALA A 124 -0.28 -6.00 -9.79
CA ALA A 124 0.65 -6.56 -8.81
C ALA A 124 1.05 -5.52 -7.74
N GLU A 125 1.33 -4.27 -8.14
CA GLU A 125 1.63 -3.15 -7.22
C GLU A 125 0.45 -2.79 -6.30
N MET A 126 -0.79 -3.01 -6.72
CA MET A 126 -1.95 -2.83 -5.84
C MET A 126 -2.02 -3.88 -4.75
N LEU A 127 -1.46 -5.07 -4.99
CA LEU A 127 -1.53 -6.23 -4.11
C LEU A 127 -0.30 -6.38 -3.21
N VAL A 128 0.90 -6.22 -3.76
CA VAL A 128 2.18 -6.35 -3.03
C VAL A 128 3.17 -5.31 -3.53
N GLN A 129 3.83 -4.62 -2.61
CA GLN A 129 4.97 -3.75 -2.91
C GLN A 129 6.19 -4.20 -2.10
N SER A 130 7.39 -4.00 -2.64
CA SER A 130 8.63 -4.34 -1.93
C SER A 130 9.79 -3.39 -2.24
N ASN A 131 9.49 -2.17 -2.67
CA ASN A 131 10.49 -1.17 -3.06
C ASN A 131 11.12 -0.44 -1.88
N MET A 132 10.48 -0.44 -0.69
CA MET A 132 10.92 0.31 0.48
C MET A 132 11.67 -0.55 1.52
N GLY A 133 12.28 -1.67 1.10
CA GLY A 133 13.04 -2.54 2.00
C GLY A 133 12.18 -3.46 2.87
N HIS A 134 10.90 -3.53 2.61
CA HIS A 134 9.95 -4.45 3.25
C HIS A 134 8.90 -4.92 2.24
N ILE A 135 8.23 -6.01 2.55
CA ILE A 135 7.11 -6.54 1.77
C ILE A 135 5.83 -5.92 2.34
N ASP A 136 5.21 -5.04 1.59
CA ASP A 136 3.96 -4.39 1.96
C ASP A 136 2.79 -5.18 1.37
N LEU A 137 1.92 -5.69 2.22
CA LEU A 137 0.80 -6.54 1.86
C LEU A 137 -0.47 -5.70 1.69
N MET A 138 -1.15 -5.84 0.56
CA MET A 138 -2.40 -5.15 0.24
C MET A 138 -2.31 -3.61 0.28
N PRO A 139 -1.22 -2.96 -0.19
CA PRO A 139 -1.03 -1.52 -0.02
C PRO A 139 -2.11 -0.68 -0.69
N ALA A 140 -2.74 -1.19 -1.77
CA ALA A 140 -3.73 -0.45 -2.55
C ALA A 140 -4.88 -1.35 -3.07
N VAL A 141 -5.33 -2.31 -2.28
CA VAL A 141 -6.51 -3.12 -2.62
C VAL A 141 -7.76 -2.24 -2.57
N PRO A 142 -8.52 -2.13 -3.68
CA PRO A 142 -9.72 -1.29 -3.72
C PRO A 142 -10.87 -1.95 -2.94
N LYS A 143 -11.83 -1.15 -2.50
CA LYS A 143 -13.06 -1.66 -1.84
C LYS A 143 -13.84 -2.65 -2.71
N ALA A 144 -13.78 -2.47 -4.03
CA ALA A 144 -14.42 -3.36 -4.99
C ALA A 144 -13.90 -4.82 -4.94
N TRP A 145 -12.69 -5.04 -4.42
CA TRP A 145 -12.10 -6.37 -4.25
C TRP A 145 -12.27 -6.87 -2.80
N GLY A 146 -13.46 -6.78 -2.27
CA GLY A 146 -13.78 -7.08 -0.86
C GLY A 146 -13.27 -8.42 -0.35
N THR A 147 -13.33 -9.46 -1.18
CA THR A 147 -12.82 -10.81 -0.85
C THR A 147 -12.03 -11.35 -2.03
N GLY A 148 -10.87 -11.95 -1.75
CA GLY A 148 -10.02 -12.48 -2.81
C GLY A 148 -8.81 -13.22 -2.28
N ASN A 149 -8.01 -13.70 -3.21
CA ASN A 149 -6.70 -14.28 -2.94
C ASN A 149 -5.78 -14.08 -4.14
N VAL A 150 -4.49 -14.15 -3.89
CA VAL A 150 -3.45 -14.18 -4.94
C VAL A 150 -2.32 -15.09 -4.48
N LYS A 151 -1.63 -15.69 -5.45
CA LYS A 151 -0.50 -16.60 -5.19
C LYS A 151 0.68 -16.28 -6.08
N GLY A 152 1.88 -16.46 -5.53
CA GLY A 152 3.13 -16.43 -6.25
C GLY A 152 3.59 -15.04 -6.67
N LEU A 153 3.12 -13.96 -6.06
CA LEU A 153 3.68 -12.62 -6.33
C LEU A 153 5.11 -12.54 -5.79
N LEU A 154 6.03 -12.11 -6.65
CA LEU A 154 7.43 -12.01 -6.26
C LEU A 154 7.73 -10.65 -5.61
N ALA A 155 8.41 -10.71 -4.47
CA ALA A 155 8.94 -9.55 -3.75
C ALA A 155 10.47 -9.56 -3.76
N ARG A 156 11.08 -8.39 -3.55
CA ARG A 156 12.54 -8.24 -3.42
C ARG A 156 13.07 -9.12 -2.29
N GLY A 157 14.28 -9.64 -2.43
CA GLY A 157 14.84 -10.66 -1.56
C GLY A 157 14.53 -12.09 -2.01
N ASN A 158 13.90 -12.26 -3.18
CA ASN A 158 13.49 -13.53 -3.76
C ASN A 158 12.47 -14.28 -2.88
N PHE A 159 11.50 -13.53 -2.37
CA PHE A 159 10.34 -14.06 -1.67
C PHE A 159 9.16 -14.21 -2.63
N ALA A 160 8.43 -15.32 -2.53
CA ALA A 160 7.13 -15.47 -3.18
C ALA A 160 6.02 -15.29 -2.13
N VAL A 161 5.02 -14.49 -2.46
CA VAL A 161 3.95 -14.08 -1.56
C VAL A 161 2.63 -14.65 -2.04
N ASP A 162 1.97 -15.39 -1.15
CA ASP A 162 0.56 -15.74 -1.28
C ASP A 162 -0.22 -14.97 -0.22
N MET A 163 -1.45 -14.57 -0.52
CA MET A 163 -2.33 -13.97 0.47
C MET A 163 -3.80 -14.18 0.16
N ALA A 164 -4.61 -14.16 1.20
CA ALA A 164 -6.06 -14.17 1.13
C ALA A 164 -6.63 -13.06 2.01
N TRP A 165 -7.76 -12.50 1.59
CA TRP A 165 -8.44 -11.45 2.32
C TRP A 165 -9.95 -11.61 2.23
N ALA A 166 -10.67 -11.09 3.22
CA ALA A 166 -12.11 -10.99 3.28
C ALA A 166 -12.48 -9.64 3.90
N ASP A 167 -13.55 -9.03 3.42
CA ASP A 167 -14.00 -7.72 3.85
C ASP A 167 -12.91 -6.64 3.78
N ASN A 168 -12.08 -6.68 2.71
CA ASN A 168 -10.90 -5.85 2.50
C ASN A 168 -9.82 -5.97 3.60
N LYS A 169 -9.81 -7.05 4.36
CA LYS A 169 -8.83 -7.31 5.42
C LYS A 169 -8.05 -8.57 5.16
N LEU A 170 -6.73 -8.50 5.33
CA LEU A 170 -5.86 -9.66 5.22
C LEU A 170 -6.26 -10.72 6.26
N THR A 171 -6.55 -11.92 5.81
CA THR A 171 -6.88 -13.06 6.68
C THR A 171 -5.70 -14.00 6.87
N GLU A 172 -4.88 -14.15 5.85
CA GLU A 172 -3.68 -14.98 5.83
C GLU A 172 -2.70 -14.48 4.79
N ALA A 173 -1.40 -14.57 5.09
CA ALA A 173 -0.34 -14.45 4.10
C ALA A 173 0.68 -15.58 4.28
N SER A 174 1.28 -16.01 3.17
CA SER A 174 2.42 -16.94 3.16
C SER A 174 3.60 -16.30 2.45
N ILE A 175 4.74 -16.35 3.09
CA ILE A 175 6.02 -15.87 2.55
C ILE A 175 6.90 -17.09 2.29
N HIS A 176 7.07 -17.49 1.03
CA HIS A 176 8.02 -18.50 0.63
C HIS A 176 9.38 -17.86 0.38
N SER A 177 10.39 -18.30 1.12
CA SER A 177 11.75 -17.79 1.01
C SER A 177 12.59 -18.67 0.11
N ASN A 178 12.96 -18.19 -1.08
CA ASN A 178 13.80 -18.97 -1.98
C ASN A 178 15.27 -19.00 -1.55
N ASN A 179 15.76 -17.92 -0.94
CA ASN A 179 17.20 -17.76 -0.63
C ASN A 179 17.52 -17.81 0.87
N GLY A 180 16.52 -17.81 1.75
CA GLY A 180 16.73 -17.53 3.18
C GLY A 180 16.97 -16.03 3.43
N GLY A 181 17.33 -15.70 4.66
CA GLY A 181 17.59 -14.33 5.11
C GLY A 181 16.40 -13.72 5.85
N GLU A 182 16.53 -12.44 6.18
CA GLU A 182 15.49 -11.73 6.93
C GLU A 182 14.33 -11.33 6.03
N ALA A 183 13.13 -11.68 6.41
CA ALA A 183 11.89 -11.16 5.82
C ALA A 183 11.39 -10.00 6.68
N VAL A 184 11.18 -8.83 6.06
CA VAL A 184 10.54 -7.68 6.69
C VAL A 184 9.20 -7.49 6.04
N VAL A 185 8.10 -7.60 6.80
CA VAL A 185 6.74 -7.61 6.28
C VAL A 185 5.92 -6.53 6.96
N GLN A 186 5.10 -5.83 6.18
CA GLN A 186 4.23 -4.77 6.65
C GLN A 186 2.77 -5.06 6.32
N TYR A 187 1.93 -4.91 7.30
CA TYR A 187 0.47 -4.80 7.22
C TYR A 187 -0.03 -4.28 8.57
N ALA A 188 -1.19 -3.64 8.57
CA ALA A 188 -1.75 -3.05 9.79
C ALA A 188 -1.83 -4.04 10.96
N ASN A 189 -1.34 -3.63 12.14
CA ASN A 189 -1.27 -4.41 13.40
C ASN A 189 -0.50 -5.74 13.30
N LEU A 190 0.41 -5.87 12.35
CA LEU A 190 1.10 -7.13 12.09
C LEU A 190 1.98 -7.59 13.27
N SER A 191 2.42 -6.66 14.14
CA SER A 191 3.16 -6.99 15.37
C SER A 191 2.41 -7.93 16.34
N LEU A 192 1.10 -8.05 16.16
CA LEU A 192 0.23 -8.93 16.96
C LEU A 192 -0.11 -10.24 16.25
N ALA A 193 0.41 -10.46 15.05
CA ALA A 193 0.14 -11.65 14.26
C ALA A 193 0.93 -12.87 14.77
N THR A 194 0.54 -14.04 14.32
CA THR A 194 1.26 -15.29 14.56
C THR A 194 1.96 -15.71 13.27
N VAL A 195 3.26 -16.02 13.35
CA VAL A 195 4.02 -16.58 12.24
C VAL A 195 4.41 -18.03 12.56
N LYS A 196 4.18 -18.92 11.61
CA LYS A 196 4.58 -20.33 11.70
C LYS A 196 5.39 -20.73 10.47
N ASP A 197 6.38 -21.59 10.67
CA ASP A 197 7.11 -22.22 9.58
C ASP A 197 6.30 -23.35 8.92
N SER A 198 6.85 -23.96 7.87
CA SER A 198 6.22 -25.08 7.15
C SER A 198 6.05 -26.35 7.99
N ASP A 199 6.76 -26.46 9.11
CA ASP A 199 6.66 -27.58 10.05
C ASP A 199 5.62 -27.31 11.15
N GLY A 200 5.01 -26.11 11.15
CA GLY A 200 4.00 -25.66 12.11
C GLY A 200 4.57 -25.06 13.40
N ASN A 201 5.89 -24.90 13.49
CA ASN A 201 6.54 -24.30 14.65
C ASN A 201 6.30 -22.79 14.66
N LEU A 202 6.15 -22.22 15.86
CA LEU A 202 6.12 -20.77 16.04
C LEU A 202 7.48 -20.16 15.67
N VAL A 203 7.46 -19.10 14.89
CA VAL A 203 8.61 -18.32 14.50
C VAL A 203 8.68 -17.06 15.37
N GLU A 204 9.84 -16.81 15.95
CA GLU A 204 10.06 -15.58 16.69
C GLU A 204 10.04 -14.38 15.74
N ILE A 205 9.20 -13.40 16.04
CA ILE A 205 9.08 -12.16 15.28
C ILE A 205 9.68 -11.00 16.07
N THR A 206 10.31 -10.07 15.37
CA THR A 206 10.79 -8.81 15.94
C THR A 206 9.87 -7.68 15.43
N PRO A 207 9.07 -7.03 16.30
CA PRO A 207 8.32 -5.85 15.91
C PRO A 207 9.25 -4.69 15.54
N VAL A 208 9.17 -4.20 14.31
CA VAL A 208 9.86 -2.99 13.84
C VAL A 208 8.99 -1.76 14.13
N THR A 209 7.69 -1.89 13.90
CA THR A 209 6.62 -0.96 14.28
C THR A 209 5.39 -1.77 14.68
N SER A 210 4.27 -1.12 15.04
CA SER A 210 2.98 -1.81 15.23
C SER A 210 2.55 -2.60 13.98
N ASP A 211 2.90 -2.10 12.81
CA ASP A 211 2.43 -2.59 11.52
C ASP A 211 3.50 -3.35 10.74
N ARG A 212 4.74 -3.40 11.25
CA ARG A 212 5.87 -4.02 10.58
C ARG A 212 6.61 -4.97 11.51
N ILE A 213 6.85 -6.18 11.00
CA ILE A 213 7.64 -7.21 11.69
C ILE A 213 8.82 -7.65 10.85
N SER A 214 9.85 -8.17 11.49
CA SER A 214 10.90 -8.95 10.82
C SER A 214 11.03 -10.33 11.46
N PHE A 215 11.47 -11.30 10.66
CA PHE A 215 11.81 -12.65 11.11
C PHE A 215 12.82 -13.29 10.17
N ASN A 216 13.65 -14.19 10.71
CA ASN A 216 14.61 -14.91 9.91
C ASN A 216 13.96 -16.06 9.16
N THR A 217 14.38 -16.26 7.92
CA THR A 217 13.89 -17.33 7.06
C THR A 217 15.03 -18.24 6.59
N GLU A 218 14.70 -19.48 6.32
CA GLU A 218 15.57 -20.47 5.70
C GLU A 218 15.17 -20.67 4.23
N ALA A 219 16.19 -20.93 3.39
CA ALA A 219 15.94 -21.18 1.97
C ALA A 219 15.02 -22.38 1.75
N GLY A 220 14.03 -22.24 0.89
CA GLY A 220 13.05 -23.25 0.53
C GLY A 220 11.91 -23.42 1.54
N LYS A 221 11.89 -22.69 2.66
CA LYS A 221 10.78 -22.76 3.63
C LYS A 221 9.70 -21.71 3.35
N THR A 222 8.50 -22.02 3.81
CA THR A 222 7.33 -21.14 3.78
C THR A 222 6.94 -20.74 5.19
N TYR A 223 6.58 -19.47 5.36
CA TYR A 223 6.19 -18.88 6.63
C TYR A 223 4.77 -18.34 6.50
N THR A 224 3.86 -18.88 7.30
CA THR A 224 2.44 -18.50 7.28
C THR A 224 2.15 -17.51 8.40
N ILE A 225 1.58 -16.37 8.02
CA ILE A 225 1.18 -15.28 8.90
C ILE A 225 -0.33 -15.35 9.07
N THR A 226 -0.79 -15.52 10.31
CA THR A 226 -2.22 -15.66 10.66
C THR A 226 -2.53 -14.88 11.94
N ALA A 227 -3.78 -14.97 12.39
CA ALA A 227 -4.28 -14.26 13.57
C ALA A 227 -3.99 -12.76 13.51
N ILE A 228 -4.13 -12.19 12.31
CA ILE A 228 -3.94 -10.77 12.06
C ILE A 228 -5.11 -10.03 12.70
N PRO A 229 -4.87 -9.16 13.69
CA PRO A 229 -5.94 -8.47 14.39
C PRO A 229 -6.72 -7.56 13.45
N ASP A 230 -8.02 -7.50 13.68
CA ASP A 230 -8.86 -6.54 12.97
C ASP A 230 -8.44 -5.11 13.35
N ASN A 231 -8.40 -4.21 12.37
CA ASN A 231 -8.12 -2.77 12.56
C ASN A 231 -9.22 -2.03 13.34
N THR A 232 -10.27 -2.70 13.74
CA THR A 232 -11.22 -2.10 14.67
C THR A 232 -10.51 -1.90 16.00
N LEU A 233 -10.31 -0.65 16.39
CA LEU A 233 -9.94 -0.29 17.76
C LEU A 233 -10.77 -1.15 18.71
N ALA A 234 -10.10 -1.84 19.64
CA ALA A 234 -10.81 -2.54 20.68
C ALA A 234 -11.85 -1.57 21.29
N ALA A 235 -13.05 -2.05 21.54
CA ALA A 235 -14.07 -1.19 22.13
C ALA A 235 -13.50 -0.50 23.38
N ALA A 236 -13.80 0.77 23.54
CA ALA A 236 -13.33 1.49 24.73
C ALA A 236 -13.71 0.70 25.99
N PRO A 237 -12.81 0.56 26.95
CA PRO A 237 -13.13 -0.14 28.19
C PRO A 237 -14.31 0.52 28.88
N THR A 238 -15.22 -0.30 29.39
CA THR A 238 -16.38 0.14 30.17
C THR A 238 -16.11 0.00 31.67
N GLY A 239 -16.99 0.48 32.50
CA GLY A 239 -16.89 0.30 33.94
C GLY A 239 -15.72 1.04 34.60
N LEU A 240 -15.22 2.12 34.01
CA LEU A 240 -14.14 2.90 34.60
C LEU A 240 -14.52 3.40 35.98
N LYS A 241 -13.72 2.99 36.97
CA LYS A 241 -13.83 3.44 38.35
C LYS A 241 -12.55 4.13 38.77
N VAL A 242 -12.72 5.23 39.46
CA VAL A 242 -11.62 6.00 40.07
C VAL A 242 -11.72 5.85 41.56
N THR A 243 -10.71 5.26 42.18
CA THR A 243 -10.63 5.13 43.64
C THR A 243 -9.45 5.95 44.14
N LYS A 244 -9.71 6.94 44.97
CA LYS A 244 -8.64 7.67 45.67
C LYS A 244 -8.19 6.86 46.87
N ILE A 245 -6.91 6.57 46.93
CA ILE A 245 -6.26 5.92 48.06
C ILE A 245 -5.65 7.02 48.94
N LYS A 246 -5.52 6.72 50.24
CA LYS A 246 -4.89 7.60 51.23
C LYS A 246 -3.43 7.88 50.74
N ASP A 247 -2.96 9.11 50.86
CA ASP A 247 -1.63 9.56 50.48
C ASP A 247 -1.46 10.03 49.01
N GLY A 248 -2.56 10.38 48.31
CA GLY A 248 -2.50 11.02 47.01
C GLY A 248 -2.44 10.07 45.80
N GLU A 249 -2.42 8.78 46.02
CA GLU A 249 -2.53 7.80 44.95
C GLU A 249 -3.97 7.68 44.44
N THR A 250 -4.07 7.49 43.10
CA THR A 250 -5.36 7.25 42.43
C THR A 250 -5.25 5.93 41.68
N VAL A 251 -6.17 5.02 42.01
CA VAL A 251 -6.30 3.74 41.30
C VAL A 251 -7.44 3.84 40.31
N LEU A 252 -7.13 3.48 39.04
CA LEU A 252 -8.11 3.33 37.98
C LEU A 252 -8.36 1.84 37.75
N THR A 253 -9.62 1.46 37.74
CA THR A 253 -10.05 0.11 37.37
C THR A 253 -11.13 0.19 36.30
N TRP A 254 -11.17 -0.77 35.42
CA TRP A 254 -12.14 -0.87 34.31
C TRP A 254 -12.43 -2.33 34.00
N ASP A 255 -13.51 -2.57 33.28
CA ASP A 255 -13.85 -3.91 32.79
C ASP A 255 -12.87 -4.32 31.70
N ALA A 256 -12.38 -5.56 31.76
CA ALA A 256 -11.47 -6.07 30.73
C ALA A 256 -12.14 -6.10 29.36
N VAL A 257 -11.46 -5.54 28.37
CA VAL A 257 -11.90 -5.65 26.96
C VAL A 257 -11.63 -7.06 26.47
N LYS A 258 -12.66 -7.72 25.94
CA LYS A 258 -12.50 -9.02 25.30
C LYS A 258 -11.88 -8.79 23.93
N ALA A 259 -10.62 -9.15 23.78
CA ALA A 259 -9.90 -9.15 22.52
C ALA A 259 -9.26 -10.53 22.27
N ARG A 260 -8.91 -10.82 21.03
CA ARG A 260 -8.24 -12.08 20.68
C ARG A 260 -6.77 -12.12 21.09
N THR A 261 -6.22 -10.99 21.49
CA THR A 261 -4.82 -10.79 21.88
C THR A 261 -4.74 -10.01 23.18
N GLU A 262 -3.55 -9.98 23.77
CA GLU A 262 -3.27 -9.19 24.96
C GLU A 262 -3.54 -7.70 24.69
N VAL A 263 -4.31 -7.06 25.57
CA VAL A 263 -4.71 -5.65 25.42
C VAL A 263 -3.87 -4.81 26.36
N SER A 264 -3.17 -3.83 25.83
CA SER A 264 -2.53 -2.78 26.61
C SER A 264 -3.42 -1.52 26.63
N TYR A 265 -3.32 -0.76 27.72
CA TYR A 265 -4.09 0.46 27.88
C TYR A 265 -3.15 1.66 28.06
N ASN A 266 -3.41 2.72 27.32
CA ASN A 266 -2.75 3.99 27.55
C ASN A 266 -3.66 4.89 28.37
N VAL A 267 -3.15 5.40 29.49
CA VAL A 267 -3.86 6.33 30.36
C VAL A 267 -3.31 7.73 30.09
N TYR A 268 -4.14 8.61 29.60
CA TYR A 268 -3.78 10.01 29.35
C TYR A 268 -4.27 10.88 30.52
N ARG A 269 -3.44 11.87 30.89
CA ARG A 269 -3.74 12.84 31.95
C ARG A 269 -4.42 14.05 31.38
#